data_314f69b30b3f9d7a72fcfbae4d871b08
#
_entry.id   314f69b30b3f9d7a72fcfbae4d871b08
#
_cell.length_a   1.000
_cell.length_b   1.000
_cell.length_c   1.000
_cell.angle_alpha   90.00
_cell.angle_beta   90.00
_cell.angle_gamma   90.00
#
_symmetry.space_group_name_H-M   'P 1'
#
loop_
_entity.id
_entity.type
_entity.pdbx_description
1 polymer ?
#
loop_
_entity_poly.entity_id
_entity_poly.type
_entity_poly.pdbx_seq_one_letter_code
_entity_poly.pdbx_strand_id
1 'polypeptide(L)'
;MTSFVHTSFSSMTTAKDSIPQDSLENTSANYGITDDVRDAIKSIVSNSNSTNAAVVLGYVDPNGTQFYGYGNKSRLINSTVDQNTIFGIGSITKVFTTILLADMANDGLVKFDDPLQKHLPSNVTAPKYGAQNMTLENLATHTAALPEFPDNFCKDYWDNFDVNHTAAYRMKIIECSQKYSPSELYQSLSNTSISRDFGSKFGYSSFGTGLLGNILALKSNLSYDDLLEKRILSVLGMVNTSITLTEEQKSNMAVGHINGDELPLWNLAPVMTPSGGIYSTTSDMLKFISANIGLIQTKLDTAMQESHLIRHYNGFLGPNNVQVTNNNSGEGFYVGLGWMINTNYGSEVIWHNGITADGYNSIIAFNPSSHKGIVLLSSADHKDIDVANIGLLHKEGFAKLIWKLLY
;
A
#
# COMPACT_ATOMS: atom_id res chain seq x y z
N MET A 1 65.15 25.91 -15.66
CA MET A 1 64.21 26.63 -14.80
C MET A 1 62.84 26.31 -15.33
N THR A 2 62.21 25.27 -14.78
CA THR A 2 60.85 24.82 -15.13
C THR A 2 60.02 24.78 -13.83
N SER A 3 59.11 25.73 -13.76
CA SER A 3 58.22 25.92 -12.60
C SER A 3 57.10 24.87 -12.62
N PHE A 4 57.00 24.07 -11.58
CA PHE A 4 55.86 23.17 -11.32
C PHE A 4 54.76 23.93 -10.58
N VAL A 5 53.60 24.05 -11.21
CA VAL A 5 52.38 24.55 -10.58
C VAL A 5 51.71 23.38 -9.87
N HIS A 6 51.64 23.44 -8.54
CA HIS A 6 50.84 22.52 -7.73
C HIS A 6 49.39 23.02 -7.72
N THR A 7 48.51 22.28 -8.36
CA THR A 7 47.07 22.43 -8.18
C THR A 7 46.64 21.54 -7.03
N SER A 8 46.24 22.16 -5.93
CA SER A 8 45.59 21.51 -4.77
C SER A 8 44.16 21.09 -5.13
N PHE A 9 43.91 19.78 -5.12
CA PHE A 9 42.55 19.25 -5.12
C PHE A 9 41.94 19.44 -3.74
N SER A 10 40.96 20.32 -3.64
CA SER A 10 40.08 20.44 -2.48
C SER A 10 39.12 19.23 -2.48
N SER A 11 39.20 18.44 -1.42
CA SER A 11 38.24 17.35 -1.15
C SER A 11 36.90 17.97 -0.85
N MET A 12 35.94 17.79 -1.76
CA MET A 12 34.52 17.99 -1.44
C MET A 12 34.09 16.87 -0.47
N THR A 13 33.91 17.23 0.79
CA THR A 13 33.20 16.44 1.78
C THR A 13 31.76 16.40 1.36
N THR A 14 31.25 15.22 1.02
CA THR A 14 29.83 14.95 0.88
C THR A 14 29.17 15.17 2.22
N ALA A 15 28.37 16.21 2.34
CA ALA A 15 27.46 16.40 3.45
C ALA A 15 26.45 15.24 3.42
N LYS A 16 26.52 14.38 4.40
CA LYS A 16 25.41 13.50 4.77
C LYS A 16 24.37 14.39 5.43
N ASP A 17 23.35 14.78 4.69
CA ASP A 17 22.13 15.35 5.26
C ASP A 17 21.42 14.25 6.07
N SER A 18 21.79 14.16 7.33
CA SER A 18 21.02 13.45 8.34
C SER A 18 19.77 14.26 8.61
N ILE A 19 18.58 13.69 8.32
CA ILE A 19 17.31 14.21 8.83
C ILE A 19 17.43 14.33 10.34
N PRO A 20 17.14 15.49 10.94
CA PRO A 20 17.24 15.66 12.38
C PRO A 20 16.33 14.65 13.09
N GLN A 21 16.90 13.81 13.93
CA GLN A 21 16.17 13.05 14.94
C GLN A 21 15.77 14.05 16.03
N ASP A 22 14.60 14.65 15.90
CA ASP A 22 14.10 15.53 16.92
C ASP A 22 13.18 14.81 17.89
N SER A 23 13.57 15.00 19.12
CA SER A 23 12.98 14.63 20.38
C SER A 23 11.44 14.72 20.42
N LEU A 24 10.85 13.67 21.00
CA LEU A 24 9.51 13.62 21.55
C LEU A 24 9.35 14.68 22.65
N GLU A 25 9.05 15.92 22.33
CA GLU A 25 8.55 16.88 23.30
C GLU A 25 7.30 17.61 22.79
N ASN A 26 6.28 17.50 23.65
CA ASN A 26 5.01 18.19 23.64
C ASN A 26 5.15 19.70 23.40
N THR A 27 4.71 20.19 22.28
CA THR A 27 4.25 21.57 22.18
C THR A 27 2.75 21.56 21.91
N SER A 28 2.00 22.03 22.91
CA SER A 28 0.58 22.29 22.86
C SER A 28 0.25 23.37 21.82
N ALA A 29 -0.05 22.92 20.62
CA ALA A 29 -0.76 23.73 19.64
C ALA A 29 -1.72 22.79 18.90
N ASN A 30 -2.87 23.27 18.48
CA ASN A 30 -3.91 22.57 17.70
C ASN A 30 -3.41 22.18 16.29
N TYR A 31 -2.30 21.46 16.20
CA TYR A 31 -1.54 21.18 15.00
C TYR A 31 -1.11 19.71 14.98
N GLY A 32 -1.36 19.01 13.89
CA GLY A 32 -1.01 17.61 13.72
C GLY A 32 -1.90 16.66 14.52
N ILE A 33 -1.29 15.66 15.18
CA ILE A 33 -2.00 14.64 15.97
C ILE A 33 -2.51 15.23 17.27
N THR A 34 -3.79 15.58 17.29
CA THR A 34 -4.49 16.22 18.41
C THR A 34 -4.89 15.22 19.52
N ASP A 35 -5.27 15.70 20.70
CA ASP A 35 -5.64 14.83 21.82
C ASP A 35 -6.92 14.03 21.54
N ASP A 36 -7.89 14.59 20.80
CA ASP A 36 -9.08 13.86 20.38
C ASP A 36 -8.74 12.67 19.46
N VAL A 37 -7.74 12.80 18.58
CA VAL A 37 -7.24 11.69 17.75
C VAL A 37 -6.54 10.63 18.62
N ARG A 38 -5.71 11.05 19.58
CA ARG A 38 -5.01 10.13 20.51
C ARG A 38 -6.00 9.36 21.37
N ASP A 39 -7.01 10.04 21.91
CA ASP A 39 -8.04 9.42 22.74
C ASP A 39 -8.94 8.47 21.93
N ALA A 40 -9.23 8.81 20.68
CA ALA A 40 -9.93 7.90 19.76
C ALA A 40 -9.13 6.61 19.50
N ILE A 41 -7.82 6.71 19.26
CA ILE A 41 -6.94 5.53 19.10
C ILE A 41 -6.91 4.68 20.36
N LYS A 42 -6.73 5.30 21.54
CA LYS A 42 -6.78 4.59 22.83
C LYS A 42 -8.11 3.84 23.02
N SER A 43 -9.22 4.52 22.72
CA SER A 43 -10.56 3.95 22.84
C SER A 43 -10.74 2.73 21.93
N ILE A 44 -10.29 2.81 20.68
CA ILE A 44 -10.37 1.69 19.72
C ILE A 44 -9.61 0.48 20.27
N VAL A 45 -8.35 0.64 20.65
CA VAL A 45 -7.51 -0.47 21.14
C VAL A 45 -8.04 -1.03 22.46
N SER A 46 -8.51 -0.17 23.38
CA SER A 46 -9.01 -0.60 24.71
C SER A 46 -10.36 -1.29 24.62
N ASN A 47 -11.20 -0.96 23.65
CA ASN A 47 -12.53 -1.54 23.44
C ASN A 47 -12.50 -2.72 22.47
N SER A 48 -11.36 -2.96 21.81
CA SER A 48 -11.24 -4.07 20.88
C SER A 48 -11.25 -5.42 21.61
N ASN A 49 -11.83 -6.42 20.96
CA ASN A 49 -11.70 -7.81 21.43
C ASN A 49 -10.26 -8.31 21.40
N SER A 50 -9.37 -7.54 20.78
CA SER A 50 -7.94 -7.81 20.64
C SER A 50 -7.15 -7.14 21.76
N THR A 51 -7.22 -7.71 22.99
CA THR A 51 -6.68 -7.15 24.23
C THR A 51 -5.18 -6.78 24.23
N ASN A 52 -4.44 -6.99 23.15
CA ASN A 52 -3.02 -6.62 22.98
C ASN A 52 -2.73 -6.09 21.58
N ALA A 53 -3.73 -5.60 20.88
CA ALA A 53 -3.54 -4.98 19.60
C ALA A 53 -2.75 -3.67 19.72
N ALA A 54 -2.16 -3.27 18.64
CA ALA A 54 -1.36 -2.07 18.53
C ALA A 54 -1.80 -1.21 17.36
N VAL A 55 -1.71 0.09 17.53
CA VAL A 55 -1.93 1.08 16.48
C VAL A 55 -0.80 2.10 16.52
N VAL A 56 -0.23 2.42 15.37
CA VAL A 56 0.71 3.54 15.21
C VAL A 56 0.19 4.46 14.10
N LEU A 57 -0.07 5.70 14.47
CA LEU A 57 -0.41 6.79 13.56
C LEU A 57 0.82 7.66 13.33
N GLY A 58 1.15 7.92 12.07
CA GLY A 58 2.09 8.92 11.63
C GLY A 58 1.39 10.04 10.88
N TYR A 59 1.88 11.25 11.04
CA TYR A 59 1.45 12.44 10.35
C TYR A 59 2.66 13.19 9.81
N VAL A 60 2.54 13.77 8.63
CA VAL A 60 3.57 14.61 8.01
C VAL A 60 2.95 15.82 7.34
N ASP A 61 3.65 16.96 7.43
CA ASP A 61 3.37 18.17 6.68
C ASP A 61 4.68 18.99 6.48
N PRO A 62 4.64 20.20 5.91
CA PRO A 62 5.83 21.03 5.70
C PRO A 62 6.63 21.39 6.96
N ASN A 63 6.04 21.25 8.15
CA ASN A 63 6.71 21.55 9.42
C ASN A 63 7.40 20.33 10.04
N GLY A 64 7.14 19.11 9.52
CA GLY A 64 7.79 17.88 9.99
C GLY A 64 6.85 16.69 10.17
N THR A 65 7.31 15.72 10.94
CA THR A 65 6.60 14.47 11.21
C THR A 65 6.19 14.36 12.66
N GLN A 66 5.03 13.72 12.90
CA GLN A 66 4.55 13.38 14.24
C GLN A 66 4.14 11.91 14.28
N PHE A 67 4.28 11.28 15.44
CA PHE A 67 3.91 9.89 15.66
C PHE A 67 3.11 9.74 16.94
N TYR A 68 2.17 8.81 16.92
CA TYR A 68 1.46 8.37 18.11
C TYR A 68 1.23 6.86 18.04
N GLY A 69 1.80 6.14 19.02
CA GLY A 69 1.63 4.69 19.15
C GLY A 69 0.87 4.35 20.42
N TYR A 70 -0.02 3.35 20.35
CA TYR A 70 -0.72 2.82 21.51
C TYR A 70 -0.92 1.30 21.37
N GLY A 71 -0.74 0.59 22.50
CA GLY A 71 -0.81 -0.86 22.57
C GLY A 71 0.56 -1.56 22.63
N ASN A 72 0.57 -2.87 22.54
CA ASN A 72 1.76 -3.70 22.68
C ASN A 72 2.03 -4.53 21.42
N LYS A 73 3.29 -4.94 21.23
CA LYS A 73 3.68 -5.75 20.05
C LYS A 73 3.07 -7.14 20.07
N SER A 74 2.91 -7.75 21.24
CA SER A 74 2.23 -9.05 21.41
C SER A 74 1.79 -9.26 22.86
N ARG A 75 1.01 -10.32 23.09
CA ARG A 75 0.61 -10.75 24.44
C ARG A 75 1.78 -11.20 25.31
N LEU A 76 2.79 -11.79 24.69
CA LEU A 76 3.92 -12.40 25.38
C LEU A 76 5.04 -11.40 25.68
N ILE A 77 5.08 -10.29 24.93
CA ILE A 77 6.13 -9.30 25.01
C ILE A 77 5.50 -7.98 25.48
N ASN A 78 5.72 -7.63 26.74
CA ASN A 78 5.30 -6.32 27.28
C ASN A 78 6.20 -5.21 26.71
N SER A 79 6.14 -5.01 25.41
CA SER A 79 6.88 -4.00 24.65
C SER A 79 5.90 -3.14 23.88
N THR A 80 5.87 -1.86 24.23
CA THR A 80 5.03 -0.86 23.54
C THR A 80 5.46 -0.69 22.09
N VAL A 81 4.50 -0.30 21.25
CA VAL A 81 4.77 0.03 19.85
C VAL A 81 5.28 1.45 19.70
N ASP A 82 6.06 1.66 18.65
CA ASP A 82 6.62 2.96 18.27
C ASP A 82 6.58 3.12 16.73
N GLN A 83 7.13 4.22 16.22
CA GLN A 83 7.20 4.51 14.79
C GLN A 83 8.05 3.51 13.98
N ASN A 84 8.88 2.70 14.63
CA ASN A 84 9.75 1.71 14.00
C ASN A 84 9.21 0.28 14.13
N THR A 85 8.10 0.09 14.80
CA THR A 85 7.43 -1.21 14.88
C THR A 85 6.93 -1.64 13.51
N ILE A 86 7.17 -2.89 13.13
CA ILE A 86 6.87 -3.42 11.80
C ILE A 86 5.47 -4.03 11.79
N PHE A 87 4.73 -3.76 10.70
CA PHE A 87 3.40 -4.27 10.41
C PHE A 87 3.32 -4.72 8.95
N GLY A 88 2.45 -5.67 8.64
CA GLY A 88 2.03 -5.94 7.27
C GLY A 88 1.20 -4.77 6.73
N ILE A 89 1.58 -4.25 5.55
CA ILE A 89 0.85 -3.13 4.94
C ILE A 89 -0.21 -3.58 3.93
N GLY A 90 -0.32 -4.87 3.68
CA GLY A 90 -1.34 -5.45 2.81
C GLY A 90 -1.41 -4.78 1.44
N SER A 91 -2.61 -4.47 1.00
CA SER A 91 -2.86 -3.94 -0.34
C SER A 91 -2.21 -2.59 -0.65
N ILE A 92 -1.66 -1.86 0.33
CA ILE A 92 -0.81 -0.69 0.06
C ILE A 92 0.40 -1.09 -0.81
N THR A 93 0.82 -2.36 -0.75
CA THR A 93 1.82 -2.94 -1.68
C THR A 93 1.52 -2.65 -3.14
N LYS A 94 0.25 -2.60 -3.55
CA LYS A 94 -0.16 -2.36 -4.93
C LYS A 94 0.32 -1.01 -5.46
N VAL A 95 0.36 -0.02 -4.58
CA VAL A 95 0.87 1.31 -4.94
C VAL A 95 2.36 1.26 -5.29
N PHE A 96 3.16 0.52 -4.52
CA PHE A 96 4.57 0.30 -4.86
C PHE A 96 4.72 -0.39 -6.21
N THR A 97 3.92 -1.41 -6.48
CA THR A 97 3.94 -2.13 -7.76
C THR A 97 3.61 -1.23 -8.95
N THR A 98 2.65 -0.33 -8.78
CA THR A 98 2.26 0.59 -9.87
C THR A 98 3.23 1.76 -10.04
N ILE A 99 3.90 2.20 -8.98
CA ILE A 99 5.02 3.15 -9.08
C ILE A 99 6.22 2.50 -9.80
N LEU A 100 6.50 1.19 -9.57
CA LEU A 100 7.48 0.46 -10.39
C LEU A 100 7.13 0.46 -11.86
N LEU A 101 5.83 0.27 -12.22
CA LEU A 101 5.39 0.38 -13.61
C LEU A 101 5.67 1.77 -14.17
N ALA A 102 5.35 2.84 -13.43
CA ALA A 102 5.56 4.21 -13.88
C ALA A 102 7.06 4.54 -14.02
N ASP A 103 7.90 4.13 -13.06
CA ASP A 103 9.34 4.31 -13.09
C ASP A 103 9.99 3.57 -14.28
N MET A 104 9.59 2.33 -14.52
CA MET A 104 10.06 1.54 -15.66
C MET A 104 9.53 2.08 -17.01
N ALA A 105 8.36 2.72 -17.03
CA ALA A 105 7.85 3.38 -18.22
C ALA A 105 8.65 4.66 -18.52
N ASN A 106 9.02 5.43 -17.52
CA ASN A 106 9.90 6.60 -17.67
C ASN A 106 11.27 6.22 -18.24
N ASP A 107 11.81 5.06 -17.84
CA ASP A 107 13.04 4.50 -18.41
C ASP A 107 12.86 3.90 -19.82
N GLY A 108 11.64 3.87 -20.36
CA GLY A 108 11.34 3.27 -21.67
C GLY A 108 11.41 1.74 -21.72
N LEU A 109 11.44 1.07 -20.57
CA LEU A 109 11.50 -0.40 -20.48
C LEU A 109 10.17 -1.06 -20.82
N VAL A 110 9.07 -0.39 -20.48
CA VAL A 110 7.68 -0.78 -20.77
C VAL A 110 6.87 0.45 -21.18
N LYS A 111 5.63 0.24 -21.63
CA LYS A 111 4.65 1.32 -21.84
C LYS A 111 3.35 0.96 -21.14
N PHE A 112 2.58 1.96 -20.71
CA PHE A 112 1.28 1.74 -20.07
C PHE A 112 0.31 1.00 -21.00
N ASP A 113 0.33 1.33 -22.29
CA ASP A 113 -0.51 0.74 -23.35
C ASP A 113 0.06 -0.55 -23.95
N ASP A 114 1.21 -1.05 -23.48
CA ASP A 114 1.74 -2.33 -23.93
C ASP A 114 0.70 -3.43 -23.73
N PRO A 115 0.36 -4.21 -24.76
CA PRO A 115 -0.47 -5.39 -24.60
C PRO A 115 0.17 -6.38 -23.62
N LEU A 116 -0.62 -6.87 -22.67
CA LEU A 116 -0.18 -7.88 -21.69
C LEU A 116 0.54 -9.06 -22.36
N GLN A 117 0.00 -9.54 -23.49
CA GLN A 117 0.56 -10.68 -24.26
C GLN A 117 2.03 -10.49 -24.65
N LYS A 118 2.48 -9.25 -24.86
CA LYS A 118 3.87 -8.92 -25.23
C LYS A 118 4.88 -9.31 -24.13
N HIS A 119 4.43 -9.39 -22.90
CA HIS A 119 5.27 -9.58 -21.70
C HIS A 119 5.09 -10.95 -21.05
N LEU A 120 4.14 -11.75 -21.51
CA LEU A 120 3.91 -13.11 -20.99
C LEU A 120 4.90 -14.12 -21.56
N PRO A 121 5.18 -15.21 -20.83
CA PRO A 121 5.86 -16.39 -21.39
C PRO A 121 5.14 -16.90 -22.65
N SER A 122 5.89 -17.44 -23.60
CA SER A 122 5.38 -17.85 -24.93
C SER A 122 4.25 -18.90 -24.88
N ASN A 123 4.19 -19.67 -23.81
CA ASN A 123 3.17 -20.70 -23.58
C ASN A 123 1.94 -20.20 -22.79
N VAL A 124 1.87 -18.89 -22.48
CA VAL A 124 0.77 -18.29 -21.75
C VAL A 124 -0.02 -17.36 -22.66
N THR A 125 -1.33 -17.53 -22.68
CA THR A 125 -2.22 -16.69 -23.50
C THR A 125 -2.98 -15.71 -22.62
N ALA A 126 -2.87 -14.41 -22.93
CA ALA A 126 -3.69 -13.38 -22.29
C ALA A 126 -5.14 -13.48 -22.77
N PRO A 127 -6.14 -13.36 -21.87
CA PRO A 127 -7.53 -13.29 -22.28
C PRO A 127 -7.79 -12.02 -23.10
N LYS A 128 -8.80 -12.10 -23.99
CA LYS A 128 -9.22 -11.00 -24.87
C LYS A 128 -10.72 -10.74 -24.70
N TYR A 129 -11.13 -9.53 -25.05
CA TYR A 129 -12.53 -9.20 -25.23
C TYR A 129 -12.74 -8.64 -26.65
N GLY A 130 -13.36 -9.44 -27.52
CA GLY A 130 -13.42 -9.13 -28.96
C GLY A 130 -12.01 -8.96 -29.56
N ALA A 131 -11.77 -7.81 -30.19
CA ALA A 131 -10.46 -7.45 -30.73
C ALA A 131 -9.52 -6.74 -29.74
N GLN A 132 -10.00 -6.43 -28.52
CA GLN A 132 -9.24 -5.67 -27.53
C GLN A 132 -8.19 -6.55 -26.84
N ASN A 133 -7.03 -5.96 -26.55
CA ASN A 133 -5.99 -6.56 -25.73
C ASN A 133 -5.99 -5.89 -24.36
N MET A 134 -5.83 -6.68 -23.31
CA MET A 134 -5.54 -6.20 -21.97
C MET A 134 -4.17 -5.52 -21.96
N THR A 135 -4.03 -4.36 -21.30
CA THR A 135 -2.78 -3.60 -21.21
C THR A 135 -2.22 -3.59 -19.78
N LEU A 136 -0.96 -3.14 -19.61
CA LEU A 136 -0.36 -2.97 -18.29
C LEU A 136 -1.12 -1.91 -17.47
N GLU A 137 -1.62 -0.85 -18.11
CA GLU A 137 -2.45 0.16 -17.47
C GLU A 137 -3.77 -0.41 -16.94
N ASN A 138 -4.41 -1.31 -17.67
CA ASN A 138 -5.63 -1.96 -17.19
C ASN A 138 -5.39 -2.77 -15.91
N LEU A 139 -4.22 -3.39 -15.76
CA LEU A 139 -3.85 -4.09 -14.53
C LEU A 139 -3.64 -3.09 -13.39
N ALA A 140 -2.93 -2.00 -13.65
CA ALA A 140 -2.58 -0.97 -12.66
C ALA A 140 -3.78 -0.14 -12.18
N THR A 141 -4.82 0.01 -13.01
CA THR A 141 -6.03 0.79 -12.71
C THR A 141 -7.22 -0.05 -12.29
N HIS A 142 -7.03 -1.37 -12.14
CA HIS A 142 -8.11 -2.31 -11.85
C HIS A 142 -9.26 -2.30 -12.88
N THR A 143 -8.93 -2.07 -14.15
CA THR A 143 -9.90 -2.04 -15.25
C THR A 143 -9.71 -3.19 -16.25
N ALA A 144 -8.91 -4.20 -15.86
CA ALA A 144 -8.60 -5.38 -16.66
C ALA A 144 -9.73 -6.41 -16.71
N ALA A 145 -10.87 -6.18 -16.07
CA ALA A 145 -11.98 -7.13 -15.96
C ALA A 145 -11.58 -8.51 -15.35
N LEU A 146 -10.44 -8.56 -14.64
CA LEU A 146 -10.02 -9.75 -13.90
C LEU A 146 -10.77 -9.81 -12.54
N PRO A 147 -11.01 -11.01 -11.98
CA PRO A 147 -11.54 -11.16 -10.64
C PRO A 147 -10.54 -10.64 -9.59
N GLU A 148 -11.00 -10.50 -8.35
CA GLU A 148 -10.16 -10.02 -7.24
C GLU A 148 -8.97 -10.97 -7.01
N PHE A 149 -9.21 -12.28 -6.98
CA PHE A 149 -8.20 -13.32 -6.92
C PHE A 149 -8.33 -14.29 -8.10
N PRO A 150 -7.24 -15.01 -8.48
CA PRO A 150 -7.34 -16.12 -9.42
C PRO A 150 -8.36 -17.16 -8.92
N ASP A 151 -9.15 -17.74 -9.82
CA ASP A 151 -10.20 -18.70 -9.48
C ASP A 151 -9.68 -20.00 -8.83
N ASN A 152 -8.42 -20.34 -9.08
CA ASN A 152 -7.71 -21.45 -8.45
C ASN A 152 -6.89 -21.05 -7.20
N PHE A 153 -6.87 -19.76 -6.82
CA PHE A 153 -6.13 -19.28 -5.64
C PHE A 153 -6.88 -19.65 -4.36
N CYS A 154 -6.30 -20.57 -3.58
CA CYS A 154 -6.92 -21.03 -2.33
C CYS A 154 -8.41 -21.40 -2.48
N LYS A 155 -8.77 -22.10 -3.53
CA LYS A 155 -10.15 -22.39 -3.90
C LYS A 155 -10.96 -23.00 -2.75
N ASP A 156 -10.39 -23.98 -2.03
CA ASP A 156 -11.08 -24.63 -0.89
C ASP A 156 -11.40 -23.64 0.25
N TYR A 157 -10.58 -22.59 0.40
CA TYR A 157 -10.85 -21.52 1.37
C TYR A 157 -12.06 -20.69 0.95
N TRP A 158 -12.14 -20.30 -0.32
CA TRP A 158 -13.24 -19.47 -0.83
C TRP A 158 -14.55 -20.26 -0.96
N ASP A 159 -14.49 -21.52 -1.34
CA ASP A 159 -15.66 -22.39 -1.44
C ASP A 159 -16.31 -22.67 -0.06
N ASN A 160 -15.53 -22.60 1.01
CA ASN A 160 -15.98 -22.82 2.40
C ASN A 160 -15.89 -21.52 3.22
N PHE A 161 -16.30 -20.41 2.64
CA PHE A 161 -16.21 -19.10 3.28
C PHE A 161 -16.89 -19.04 4.65
N ASP A 162 -16.12 -18.66 5.69
CA ASP A 162 -16.62 -18.45 7.04
C ASP A 162 -16.79 -16.94 7.31
N VAL A 163 -18.05 -16.51 7.41
CA VAL A 163 -18.39 -15.09 7.67
C VAL A 163 -17.85 -14.56 9.00
N ASN A 164 -17.52 -15.44 9.95
CA ASN A 164 -16.97 -15.05 11.24
C ASN A 164 -15.46 -14.81 11.18
N HIS A 165 -14.80 -15.21 10.07
CA HIS A 165 -13.37 -15.05 9.88
C HIS A 165 -12.53 -15.51 11.08
N THR A 166 -12.82 -16.71 11.61
CA THR A 166 -12.10 -17.24 12.76
C THR A 166 -10.60 -17.38 12.51
N ALA A 167 -9.77 -17.41 13.56
CA ALA A 167 -8.34 -17.63 13.43
C ALA A 167 -8.02 -18.92 12.66
N ALA A 168 -8.74 -20.01 12.94
CA ALA A 168 -8.60 -21.29 12.23
C ALA A 168 -8.90 -21.16 10.72
N TYR A 169 -9.87 -20.34 10.35
CA TYR A 169 -10.19 -20.06 8.96
C TYR A 169 -9.08 -19.21 8.30
N ARG A 170 -8.59 -18.18 8.98
CA ARG A 170 -7.47 -17.36 8.49
C ARG A 170 -6.18 -18.16 8.30
N MET A 171 -5.89 -19.10 9.19
CA MET A 171 -4.73 -19.99 9.04
C MET A 171 -4.78 -20.80 7.75
N LYS A 172 -5.94 -21.24 7.29
CA LYS A 172 -6.08 -21.96 6.01
C LYS A 172 -5.66 -21.11 4.82
N ILE A 173 -6.04 -19.81 4.76
CA ILE A 173 -5.58 -18.95 3.67
C ILE A 173 -4.09 -18.63 3.78
N ILE A 174 -3.55 -18.49 4.99
CA ILE A 174 -2.11 -18.33 5.18
C ILE A 174 -1.35 -19.54 4.60
N GLU A 175 -1.76 -20.75 4.95
CA GLU A 175 -1.12 -21.99 4.50
C GLU A 175 -1.25 -22.23 3.00
N CYS A 176 -2.42 -22.02 2.39
CA CYS A 176 -2.63 -22.27 0.97
C CYS A 176 -1.94 -21.22 0.11
N SER A 177 -1.99 -19.96 0.51
CA SER A 177 -1.44 -18.85 -0.27
C SER A 177 0.08 -18.88 -0.38
N GLN A 178 0.79 -19.48 0.59
CA GLN A 178 2.24 -19.63 0.55
C GLN A 178 2.71 -20.59 -0.56
N LYS A 179 1.85 -21.49 -1.01
CA LYS A 179 2.17 -22.56 -1.98
C LYS A 179 1.78 -22.20 -3.40
N TYR A 180 1.11 -21.07 -3.60
CA TYR A 180 0.61 -20.68 -4.91
C TYR A 180 1.77 -20.36 -5.87
N SER A 181 1.76 -21.02 -7.03
CA SER A 181 2.89 -21.02 -7.97
C SER A 181 2.65 -20.09 -9.17
N PRO A 182 3.72 -19.68 -9.89
CA PRO A 182 3.59 -18.96 -11.17
C PRO A 182 2.80 -19.74 -12.23
N SER A 183 2.92 -21.08 -12.22
CA SER A 183 2.17 -21.94 -13.15
C SER A 183 0.67 -21.84 -12.91
N GLU A 184 0.23 -21.85 -11.64
CA GLU A 184 -1.18 -21.71 -11.28
C GLU A 184 -1.71 -20.32 -11.63
N LEU A 185 -0.92 -19.25 -11.40
CA LEU A 185 -1.28 -17.89 -11.79
C LEU A 185 -1.53 -17.79 -13.30
N TYR A 186 -0.61 -18.29 -14.12
CA TYR A 186 -0.73 -18.24 -15.58
C TYR A 186 -1.82 -19.17 -16.12
N GLN A 187 -2.05 -20.30 -15.47
CA GLN A 187 -3.17 -21.18 -15.80
C GLN A 187 -4.51 -20.47 -15.56
N SER A 188 -4.68 -19.84 -14.39
CA SER A 188 -5.89 -19.06 -14.11
C SER A 188 -6.07 -17.92 -15.10
N LEU A 189 -4.98 -17.19 -15.45
CA LEU A 189 -5.05 -16.14 -16.47
C LEU A 189 -5.58 -16.67 -17.81
N SER A 190 -5.00 -17.75 -18.29
CA SER A 190 -5.37 -18.33 -19.59
C SER A 190 -6.80 -18.88 -19.63
N ASN A 191 -7.33 -19.28 -18.46
CA ASN A 191 -8.70 -19.81 -18.32
C ASN A 191 -9.73 -18.73 -18.00
N THR A 192 -9.30 -17.50 -17.67
CA THR A 192 -10.22 -16.41 -17.29
C THR A 192 -11.04 -15.95 -18.49
N SER A 193 -12.36 -15.99 -18.36
CA SER A 193 -13.30 -15.44 -19.32
C SER A 193 -13.60 -13.97 -19.03
N ILE A 194 -13.37 -13.10 -20.02
CA ILE A 194 -13.63 -11.68 -19.90
C ILE A 194 -15.05 -11.37 -20.39
N SER A 195 -15.82 -10.67 -19.56
CA SER A 195 -17.24 -10.39 -19.80
C SER A 195 -17.56 -8.94 -20.18
N ARG A 196 -16.55 -8.05 -20.24
CA ARG A 196 -16.71 -6.63 -20.55
C ARG A 196 -15.46 -6.03 -21.18
N ASP A 197 -15.60 -4.88 -21.83
CA ASP A 197 -14.49 -4.10 -22.39
C ASP A 197 -13.46 -3.74 -21.30
N PHE A 198 -12.17 -3.84 -21.65
CA PHE A 198 -11.09 -3.33 -20.82
C PHE A 198 -11.17 -1.81 -20.70
N GLY A 199 -10.86 -1.27 -19.53
CA GLY A 199 -10.97 0.15 -19.25
C GLY A 199 -12.40 0.66 -18.99
N SER A 200 -13.44 -0.15 -19.19
CA SER A 200 -14.84 0.31 -19.09
C SER A 200 -15.36 0.44 -17.67
N LYS A 201 -14.87 -0.38 -16.75
CA LYS A 201 -15.35 -0.42 -15.35
C LYS A 201 -14.24 -0.86 -14.41
N PHE A 202 -14.16 -0.17 -13.28
CA PHE A 202 -13.34 -0.57 -12.14
C PHE A 202 -13.81 -1.93 -11.58
N GLY A 203 -12.84 -2.77 -11.23
CA GLY A 203 -13.06 -4.03 -10.51
C GLY A 203 -11.76 -4.41 -9.82
N TYR A 204 -11.70 -4.12 -8.51
CA TYR A 204 -10.50 -4.34 -7.69
C TYR A 204 -9.93 -5.74 -7.90
N SER A 205 -8.61 -5.83 -8.16
CA SER A 205 -7.98 -7.10 -8.52
C SER A 205 -6.56 -7.22 -7.98
N SER A 206 -6.39 -8.06 -6.96
CA SER A 206 -5.09 -8.53 -6.47
C SER A 206 -4.42 -9.44 -7.51
N PHE A 207 -5.22 -10.19 -8.28
CA PHE A 207 -4.76 -10.97 -9.42
C PHE A 207 -4.04 -10.09 -10.44
N GLY A 208 -4.70 -8.99 -10.87
CA GLY A 208 -4.13 -8.06 -11.86
C GLY A 208 -2.82 -7.45 -11.38
N THR A 209 -2.75 -7.00 -10.12
CA THR A 209 -1.52 -6.38 -9.60
C THR A 209 -0.42 -7.40 -9.32
N GLY A 210 -0.76 -8.60 -8.84
CA GLY A 210 0.19 -9.70 -8.71
C GLY A 210 0.83 -10.03 -10.07
N LEU A 211 0.00 -10.18 -11.11
CA LEU A 211 0.46 -10.40 -12.48
C LEU A 211 1.36 -9.26 -12.99
N LEU A 212 0.96 -8.00 -12.76
CA LEU A 212 1.75 -6.83 -13.14
C LEU A 212 3.15 -6.88 -12.52
N GLY A 213 3.26 -7.08 -11.20
CA GLY A 213 4.56 -7.14 -10.54
C GLY A 213 5.46 -8.27 -11.05
N ASN A 214 4.88 -9.45 -11.35
CA ASN A 214 5.64 -10.54 -11.97
C ASN A 214 6.17 -10.17 -13.35
N ILE A 215 5.38 -9.48 -14.17
CA ILE A 215 5.82 -9.01 -15.49
C ILE A 215 6.96 -8.00 -15.37
N LEU A 216 6.86 -7.05 -14.44
CA LEU A 216 7.92 -6.06 -14.21
C LEU A 216 9.21 -6.72 -13.73
N ALA A 217 9.12 -7.71 -12.85
CA ALA A 217 10.24 -8.52 -12.39
C ALA A 217 10.91 -9.28 -13.55
N LEU A 218 10.13 -9.99 -14.36
CA LEU A 218 10.63 -10.68 -15.57
C LEU A 218 11.31 -9.70 -16.53
N LYS A 219 10.70 -8.54 -16.79
CA LYS A 219 11.25 -7.52 -17.68
C LYS A 219 12.57 -6.93 -17.21
N SER A 220 12.74 -6.80 -15.90
CA SER A 220 13.98 -6.30 -15.29
C SER A 220 15.04 -7.37 -15.07
N ASN A 221 14.71 -8.65 -15.29
CA ASN A 221 15.54 -9.82 -14.96
C ASN A 221 15.98 -9.83 -13.47
N LEU A 222 15.08 -9.42 -12.58
CA LEU A 222 15.24 -9.42 -11.14
C LEU A 222 14.08 -10.16 -10.48
N SER A 223 14.22 -10.57 -9.22
CA SER A 223 13.08 -10.90 -8.39
C SER A 223 12.24 -9.63 -8.15
N TYR A 224 10.96 -9.79 -7.78
CA TYR A 224 10.14 -8.63 -7.42
C TYR A 224 10.71 -7.92 -6.17
N ASP A 225 11.25 -8.67 -5.22
CA ASP A 225 11.90 -8.16 -4.00
C ASP A 225 13.11 -7.28 -4.35
N ASP A 226 14.04 -7.80 -5.18
CA ASP A 226 15.21 -7.05 -5.64
C ASP A 226 14.83 -5.82 -6.47
N LEU A 227 13.78 -5.93 -7.29
CA LEU A 227 13.29 -4.82 -8.09
C LEU A 227 12.74 -3.68 -7.22
N LEU A 228 11.93 -4.04 -6.23
CA LEU A 228 11.35 -3.12 -5.24
C LEU A 228 12.45 -2.44 -4.42
N GLU A 229 13.37 -3.24 -3.86
CA GLU A 229 14.51 -2.74 -3.09
C GLU A 229 15.32 -1.72 -3.89
N LYS A 230 15.75 -2.12 -5.09
CA LYS A 230 16.64 -1.30 -5.93
C LYS A 230 16.00 0.00 -6.41
N ARG A 231 14.70 -0.05 -6.80
CA ARG A 231 14.05 1.09 -7.47
C ARG A 231 13.30 2.01 -6.52
N ILE A 232 12.81 1.50 -5.39
CA ILE A 232 12.01 2.30 -4.45
C ILE A 232 12.63 2.35 -3.07
N LEU A 233 12.83 1.19 -2.39
CA LEU A 233 13.16 1.21 -0.97
C LEU A 233 14.51 1.86 -0.68
N SER A 234 15.57 1.46 -1.39
CA SER A 234 16.89 2.08 -1.25
C SER A 234 16.90 3.57 -1.65
N VAL A 235 16.08 3.95 -2.64
CA VAL A 235 15.97 5.35 -3.10
C VAL A 235 15.39 6.26 -2.03
N LEU A 236 14.39 5.76 -1.31
CA LEU A 236 13.69 6.51 -0.26
C LEU A 236 14.29 6.28 1.14
N GLY A 237 15.32 5.43 1.26
CA GLY A 237 15.91 5.08 2.54
C GLY A 237 14.95 4.34 3.49
N MET A 238 14.09 3.47 2.94
CA MET A 238 13.08 2.70 3.67
C MET A 238 13.69 1.38 4.22
N VAL A 239 14.66 1.50 5.10
CA VAL A 239 15.52 0.39 5.56
C VAL A 239 14.81 -0.68 6.39
N ASN A 240 13.64 -0.36 6.94
CA ASN A 240 12.81 -1.27 7.73
C ASN A 240 11.59 -1.77 6.94
N THR A 241 11.62 -1.64 5.62
CA THR A 241 10.57 -2.10 4.71
C THR A 241 11.11 -3.24 3.86
N SER A 242 10.41 -4.36 3.83
CA SER A 242 10.83 -5.53 3.04
C SER A 242 9.67 -6.50 2.82
N ILE A 243 9.87 -7.44 1.92
CA ILE A 243 9.00 -8.61 1.71
C ILE A 243 9.47 -9.75 2.59
N THR A 244 10.77 -10.04 2.53
CA THR A 244 11.39 -11.07 3.34
C THR A 244 12.05 -10.45 4.56
N LEU A 245 11.48 -10.72 5.73
CA LEU A 245 11.95 -10.14 7.00
C LEU A 245 13.18 -10.86 7.53
N THR A 246 14.17 -10.09 7.99
CA THR A 246 15.29 -10.60 8.81
C THR A 246 14.80 -10.97 10.22
N GLU A 247 15.61 -11.73 10.98
CA GLU A 247 15.28 -12.09 12.36
C GLU A 247 15.19 -10.84 13.27
N GLU A 248 16.00 -9.82 13.01
CA GLU A 248 15.93 -8.54 13.70
C GLU A 248 14.59 -7.85 13.42
N GLN A 249 14.18 -7.76 12.15
CA GLN A 249 12.89 -7.20 11.77
C GLN A 249 11.72 -7.97 12.38
N LYS A 250 11.75 -9.32 12.37
CA LYS A 250 10.73 -10.15 13.02
C LYS A 250 10.63 -9.88 14.52
N SER A 251 11.74 -9.64 15.20
CA SER A 251 11.73 -9.32 16.64
C SER A 251 11.09 -7.96 16.94
N ASN A 252 10.99 -7.08 15.94
CA ASN A 252 10.39 -5.75 16.05
C ASN A 252 8.97 -5.65 15.48
N MET A 253 8.33 -6.78 15.17
CA MET A 253 6.97 -6.79 14.67
C MET A 253 5.92 -6.67 15.77
N ALA A 254 4.82 -6.00 15.45
CA ALA A 254 3.55 -6.24 16.14
C ALA A 254 2.94 -7.53 15.61
N VAL A 255 2.41 -8.37 16.48
CA VAL A 255 1.71 -9.60 16.05
C VAL A 255 0.28 -9.25 15.64
N GLY A 256 -0.14 -9.76 14.48
CA GLY A 256 -1.51 -9.54 13.99
C GLY A 256 -2.55 -10.37 14.73
N HIS A 257 -3.77 -9.85 14.84
CA HIS A 257 -4.85 -10.45 15.61
C HIS A 257 -6.13 -10.59 14.79
N ILE A 258 -6.91 -11.62 15.09
CA ILE A 258 -8.29 -11.77 14.64
C ILE A 258 -9.17 -12.30 15.78
N ASN A 259 -10.26 -11.62 16.12
CA ASN A 259 -11.15 -11.97 17.23
C ASN A 259 -10.39 -12.21 18.56
N GLY A 260 -9.26 -11.53 18.78
CA GLY A 260 -8.42 -11.68 19.96
C GLY A 260 -7.35 -12.77 19.90
N ASP A 261 -7.31 -13.60 18.86
CA ASP A 261 -6.25 -14.60 18.64
C ASP A 261 -5.10 -14.03 17.84
N GLU A 262 -3.85 -14.32 18.27
CA GLU A 262 -2.64 -14.01 17.51
C GLU A 262 -2.50 -14.95 16.31
N LEU A 263 -2.10 -14.40 15.16
CA LEU A 263 -1.92 -15.14 13.93
C LEU A 263 -0.44 -15.26 13.56
N PRO A 264 -0.04 -16.36 12.89
CA PRO A 264 1.31 -16.50 12.37
C PRO A 264 1.53 -15.55 11.18
N LEU A 265 2.78 -15.19 10.95
CA LEU A 265 3.19 -14.35 9.83
C LEU A 265 2.71 -14.89 8.48
N TRP A 266 2.11 -14.03 7.68
CA TRP A 266 1.63 -14.38 6.34
C TRP A 266 2.76 -14.24 5.30
N ASN A 267 3.52 -15.30 5.10
CA ASN A 267 4.49 -15.36 4.02
C ASN A 267 3.79 -15.64 2.69
N LEU A 268 3.23 -14.59 2.08
CA LEU A 268 2.52 -14.70 0.80
C LEU A 268 3.46 -15.23 -0.29
N ALA A 269 2.97 -16.14 -1.13
CA ALA A 269 3.77 -16.68 -2.23
C ALA A 269 4.36 -15.58 -3.12
N PRO A 270 5.61 -15.70 -3.57
CA PRO A 270 6.31 -14.65 -4.33
C PRO A 270 5.51 -14.12 -5.53
N VAL A 271 4.74 -14.97 -6.18
CA VAL A 271 3.92 -14.63 -7.34
C VAL A 271 2.72 -13.72 -7.00
N MET A 272 2.26 -13.71 -5.75
CA MET A 272 1.17 -12.83 -5.27
C MET A 272 1.69 -11.67 -4.41
N THR A 273 2.94 -11.70 -4.00
CA THR A 273 3.58 -10.66 -3.17
C THR A 273 3.39 -9.25 -3.72
N PRO A 274 3.45 -8.98 -5.06
CA PRO A 274 3.23 -7.64 -5.59
C PRO A 274 1.85 -7.06 -5.30
N SER A 275 0.90 -7.87 -4.84
CA SER A 275 -0.45 -7.42 -4.50
C SER A 275 -0.69 -7.17 -3.01
N GLY A 276 0.23 -7.60 -2.10
CA GLY A 276 -0.06 -7.48 -0.67
C GLY A 276 1.02 -7.93 0.32
N GLY A 277 2.25 -8.20 -0.13
CA GLY A 277 3.26 -8.89 0.69
C GLY A 277 4.33 -8.02 1.34
N ILE A 278 4.22 -6.70 1.34
CA ILE A 278 5.20 -5.81 1.99
C ILE A 278 4.89 -5.67 3.48
N TYR A 279 5.97 -5.68 4.27
CA TYR A 279 6.01 -5.29 5.68
C TYR A 279 6.78 -3.98 5.82
N SER A 280 6.31 -3.07 6.69
CA SER A 280 6.91 -1.75 6.84
C SER A 280 6.67 -1.17 8.23
N THR A 281 7.28 -0.02 8.48
CA THR A 281 7.11 0.80 9.68
C THR A 281 6.39 2.10 9.34
N THR A 282 5.77 2.72 10.32
CA THR A 282 5.16 4.05 10.15
C THR A 282 6.21 5.09 9.74
N SER A 283 7.44 4.98 10.28
CA SER A 283 8.56 5.87 9.92
C SER A 283 8.92 5.77 8.43
N ASP A 284 9.08 4.56 7.89
CA ASP A 284 9.41 4.37 6.47
C ASP A 284 8.24 4.76 5.56
N MET A 285 7.01 4.44 5.95
CA MET A 285 5.82 4.83 5.20
C MET A 285 5.63 6.36 5.16
N LEU A 286 6.04 7.11 6.19
CA LEU A 286 6.04 8.57 6.12
C LEU A 286 7.10 9.12 5.17
N LYS A 287 8.28 8.47 5.01
CA LYS A 287 9.23 8.84 3.95
C LYS A 287 8.60 8.66 2.56
N PHE A 288 7.89 7.53 2.37
CA PHE A 288 7.17 7.25 1.14
C PHE A 288 6.10 8.32 0.85
N ILE A 289 5.28 8.68 1.84
CA ILE A 289 4.27 9.75 1.69
C ILE A 289 4.94 11.11 1.45
N SER A 290 6.01 11.45 2.17
CA SER A 290 6.74 12.72 2.01
C SER A 290 7.28 12.90 0.57
N ALA A 291 7.73 11.80 -0.06
CA ALA A 291 8.13 11.82 -1.46
C ALA A 291 6.91 12.00 -2.38
N ASN A 292 5.81 11.29 -2.14
CA ASN A 292 4.59 11.38 -2.94
C ASN A 292 3.96 12.79 -2.94
N ILE A 293 4.04 13.52 -1.82
CA ILE A 293 3.52 14.90 -1.70
C ILE A 293 4.56 15.98 -2.04
N GLY A 294 5.75 15.58 -2.46
CA GLY A 294 6.80 16.52 -2.90
C GLY A 294 7.56 17.24 -1.77
N LEU A 295 7.47 16.79 -0.52
CA LEU A 295 8.27 17.30 0.60
C LEU A 295 9.72 16.80 0.54
N ILE A 296 9.95 15.67 -0.11
CA ILE A 296 11.28 15.10 -0.38
C ILE A 296 11.41 14.94 -1.89
N GLN A 297 12.46 15.49 -2.47
CA GLN A 297 12.77 15.30 -3.88
C GLN A 297 13.55 14.01 -4.10
N THR A 298 13.14 13.23 -5.08
CA THR A 298 13.74 11.95 -5.41
C THR A 298 13.76 11.72 -6.92
N LYS A 299 14.52 10.74 -7.38
CA LYS A 299 14.44 10.31 -8.79
C LYS A 299 13.09 9.69 -9.17
N LEU A 300 12.22 9.41 -8.20
CA LEU A 300 10.88 8.84 -8.40
C LEU A 300 9.79 9.90 -8.59
N ASP A 301 10.10 11.19 -8.47
CA ASP A 301 9.10 12.28 -8.49
C ASP A 301 8.18 12.18 -9.71
N THR A 302 8.75 11.98 -10.91
CA THR A 302 7.96 11.83 -12.13
C THR A 302 7.06 10.60 -12.09
N ALA A 303 7.56 9.46 -11.62
CA ALA A 303 6.79 8.22 -11.52
C ALA A 303 5.65 8.34 -10.49
N MET A 304 5.91 8.99 -9.36
CA MET A 304 4.91 9.25 -8.33
C MET A 304 3.82 10.19 -8.83
N GLN A 305 4.19 11.33 -9.45
CA GLN A 305 3.23 12.25 -10.04
C GLN A 305 2.37 11.58 -11.12
N GLU A 306 2.99 10.79 -12.00
CA GLU A 306 2.28 10.01 -13.03
C GLU A 306 1.28 9.03 -12.41
N SER A 307 1.62 8.43 -11.25
CA SER A 307 0.74 7.51 -10.55
C SER A 307 -0.50 8.16 -9.94
N HIS A 308 -0.45 9.46 -9.66
CA HIS A 308 -1.55 10.25 -9.09
C HIS A 308 -2.55 10.74 -10.14
N LEU A 309 -2.21 10.72 -11.42
CA LEU A 309 -3.12 11.19 -12.47
C LEU A 309 -4.39 10.36 -12.50
N ILE A 310 -5.54 11.04 -12.53
CA ILE A 310 -6.84 10.40 -12.68
C ILE A 310 -6.89 9.68 -14.03
N ARG A 311 -7.10 8.37 -14.00
CA ARG A 311 -7.18 7.51 -15.18
C ARG A 311 -8.55 6.90 -15.40
N HIS A 312 -9.30 6.70 -14.33
CA HIS A 312 -10.63 6.12 -14.44
C HIS A 312 -11.58 6.72 -13.40
N TYR A 313 -12.80 7.03 -13.84
CA TYR A 313 -13.89 7.45 -12.96
C TYR A 313 -14.62 6.19 -12.47
N ASN A 314 -14.67 5.99 -11.18
CA ASN A 314 -15.32 4.81 -10.60
C ASN A 314 -16.76 5.05 -10.12
N GLY A 315 -17.27 6.28 -10.27
CA GLY A 315 -18.58 6.65 -9.74
C GLY A 315 -18.56 6.91 -8.24
N PHE A 316 -19.73 7.11 -7.68
CA PHE A 316 -19.93 7.18 -6.23
C PHE A 316 -20.15 5.76 -5.71
N LEU A 317 -19.24 5.27 -4.90
CA LEU A 317 -19.50 4.13 -4.02
C LEU A 317 -19.95 4.70 -2.68
N GLY A 318 -21.27 4.88 -2.53
CA GLY A 318 -21.86 5.05 -1.22
C GLY A 318 -21.72 3.76 -0.38
N PRO A 319 -21.99 3.80 0.92
CA PRO A 319 -22.02 2.61 1.76
C PRO A 319 -22.89 1.53 1.08
N ASN A 320 -22.39 0.30 1.01
CA ASN A 320 -23.01 -0.84 0.32
C ASN A 320 -22.94 -0.88 -1.22
N ASN A 321 -21.90 -0.31 -1.86
CA ASN A 321 -21.73 -0.33 -3.33
C ASN A 321 -22.89 0.29 -4.12
N VAL A 322 -23.66 1.17 -3.55
CA VAL A 322 -24.73 1.88 -4.24
C VAL A 322 -24.10 3.00 -5.09
N GLN A 323 -24.21 2.90 -6.41
CA GLN A 323 -23.85 3.98 -7.32
C GLN A 323 -24.74 5.20 -7.01
N VAL A 324 -24.14 6.25 -6.50
CA VAL A 324 -24.83 7.55 -6.39
C VAL A 324 -24.63 8.27 -7.72
N THR A 325 -25.72 8.45 -8.46
CA THR A 325 -25.75 9.16 -9.73
C THR A 325 -25.38 10.63 -9.51
N ASN A 326 -24.49 11.14 -10.36
CA ASN A 326 -24.11 12.55 -10.58
C ASN A 326 -24.77 13.58 -9.66
N ASN A 327 -24.05 13.95 -8.60
CA ASN A 327 -24.34 15.21 -7.93
C ASN A 327 -23.47 16.30 -8.56
N ASN A 328 -24.06 17.45 -8.90
CA ASN A 328 -23.40 18.64 -9.42
C ASN A 328 -22.41 19.30 -8.42
N SER A 329 -21.97 18.57 -7.38
CA SER A 329 -21.09 19.03 -6.30
C SER A 329 -19.60 18.92 -6.59
N GLY A 330 -19.19 18.33 -7.74
CA GLY A 330 -17.77 18.08 -8.03
C GLY A 330 -17.15 16.99 -7.16
N GLU A 331 -17.95 16.25 -6.41
CA GLU A 331 -17.50 15.09 -5.63
C GLU A 331 -17.39 13.87 -6.53
N GLY A 332 -16.29 13.11 -6.43
CA GLY A 332 -16.08 11.91 -7.23
C GLY A 332 -15.09 10.97 -6.61
N PHE A 333 -15.23 9.70 -6.99
CA PHE A 333 -14.27 8.65 -6.69
C PHE A 333 -13.58 8.21 -7.98
N TYR A 334 -12.27 8.34 -8.02
CA TYR A 334 -11.44 8.08 -9.19
C TYR A 334 -10.31 7.12 -8.83
N VAL A 335 -9.63 6.64 -9.85
CA VAL A 335 -8.47 5.75 -9.71
C VAL A 335 -7.31 6.29 -10.55
N GLY A 336 -6.14 6.36 -9.93
CA GLY A 336 -4.85 6.53 -10.58
C GLY A 336 -4.17 5.19 -10.83
N LEU A 337 -2.84 5.15 -10.88
CA LEU A 337 -2.12 3.88 -10.92
C LEU A 337 -2.03 3.32 -9.48
N GLY A 338 -2.90 2.38 -9.16
CA GLY A 338 -2.99 1.76 -7.83
C GLY A 338 -3.56 2.65 -6.73
N TRP A 339 -3.69 3.95 -6.94
CA TRP A 339 -4.23 4.89 -5.97
C TRP A 339 -5.73 5.07 -6.13
N MET A 340 -6.41 5.20 -4.99
CA MET A 340 -7.77 5.70 -4.89
C MET A 340 -7.72 7.21 -4.71
N ILE A 341 -8.59 7.96 -5.41
CA ILE A 341 -8.59 9.41 -5.42
C ILE A 341 -10.01 9.90 -5.16
N ASN A 342 -10.19 10.59 -4.05
CA ASN A 342 -11.44 11.26 -3.73
C ASN A 342 -11.30 12.76 -4.00
N THR A 343 -12.24 13.30 -4.76
CA THR A 343 -12.36 14.74 -4.93
C THR A 343 -13.55 15.26 -4.11
N ASN A 344 -13.34 16.28 -3.29
CA ASN A 344 -14.38 16.88 -2.49
C ASN A 344 -14.10 18.37 -2.33
N TYR A 345 -15.07 19.22 -2.67
CA TYR A 345 -14.96 20.68 -2.53
C TYR A 345 -13.70 21.32 -3.13
N GLY A 346 -13.22 20.76 -4.27
CA GLY A 346 -12.04 21.27 -4.96
C GLY A 346 -10.71 20.84 -4.35
N SER A 347 -10.71 19.90 -3.40
CA SER A 347 -9.52 19.28 -2.83
C SER A 347 -9.48 17.79 -3.14
N GLU A 348 -8.30 17.29 -3.47
CA GLU A 348 -8.06 15.87 -3.72
C GLU A 348 -7.43 15.22 -2.51
N VAL A 349 -7.91 14.03 -2.16
CA VAL A 349 -7.23 13.14 -1.23
C VAL A 349 -6.94 11.84 -1.95
N ILE A 350 -5.66 11.49 -1.98
CA ILE A 350 -5.12 10.29 -2.60
C ILE A 350 -4.80 9.30 -1.51
N TRP A 351 -5.29 8.06 -1.63
CA TRP A 351 -5.18 7.09 -0.55
C TRP A 351 -5.18 5.65 -1.04
N HIS A 352 -4.72 4.75 -0.19
CA HIS A 352 -4.94 3.31 -0.29
C HIS A 352 -4.97 2.69 1.11
N ASN A 353 -5.79 1.65 1.29
CA ASN A 353 -5.83 0.85 2.52
C ASN A 353 -5.26 -0.55 2.28
N GLY A 354 -4.97 -1.26 3.37
CA GLY A 354 -4.51 -2.63 3.33
C GLY A 354 -5.10 -3.47 4.46
N ILE A 355 -5.47 -4.69 4.12
CA ILE A 355 -5.88 -5.73 5.06
C ILE A 355 -5.10 -6.99 4.70
N THR A 356 -4.61 -7.71 5.71
CA THR A 356 -3.82 -8.93 5.51
C THR A 356 -4.51 -10.14 6.13
N ALA A 357 -4.13 -11.33 5.69
CA ALA A 357 -4.66 -12.57 6.26
C ALA A 357 -4.19 -12.80 7.70
N ASP A 358 -3.03 -12.29 8.06
CA ASP A 358 -2.43 -12.36 9.40
C ASP A 358 -2.87 -11.22 10.34
N GLY A 359 -3.94 -10.49 10.00
CA GLY A 359 -4.66 -9.61 10.94
C GLY A 359 -4.15 -8.18 11.00
N TYR A 360 -3.35 -7.70 10.03
CA TYR A 360 -2.99 -6.29 9.97
C TYR A 360 -3.98 -5.47 9.17
N ASN A 361 -4.15 -4.23 9.60
CA ASN A 361 -4.94 -3.19 8.93
C ASN A 361 -4.10 -1.94 8.77
N SER A 362 -4.17 -1.33 7.62
CA SER A 362 -3.35 -0.16 7.29
C SER A 362 -4.10 0.82 6.40
N ILE A 363 -3.79 2.09 6.51
CA ILE A 363 -4.18 3.12 5.54
C ILE A 363 -3.07 4.14 5.40
N ILE A 364 -2.85 4.56 4.17
CA ILE A 364 -2.08 5.76 3.83
C ILE A 364 -2.99 6.73 3.09
N ALA A 365 -2.88 8.00 3.38
CA ALA A 365 -3.60 9.03 2.66
C ALA A 365 -2.83 10.35 2.69
N PHE A 366 -2.98 11.14 1.64
CA PHE A 366 -2.39 12.47 1.57
C PHE A 366 -3.22 13.42 0.72
N ASN A 367 -3.04 14.69 0.98
CA ASN A 367 -3.63 15.78 0.21
C ASN A 367 -2.49 16.57 -0.48
N PRO A 368 -2.38 16.49 -1.81
CA PRO A 368 -1.31 17.17 -2.54
C PRO A 368 -1.33 18.70 -2.37
N SER A 369 -2.51 19.29 -2.23
CA SER A 369 -2.67 20.75 -2.13
C SER A 369 -2.24 21.32 -0.77
N SER A 370 -2.49 20.57 0.33
CA SER A 370 -2.07 20.99 1.67
C SER A 370 -0.67 20.48 2.05
N HIS A 371 -0.08 19.59 1.25
CA HIS A 371 1.16 18.86 1.54
C HIS A 371 1.11 18.13 2.89
N LYS A 372 -0.05 17.59 3.24
CA LYS A 372 -0.26 16.81 4.47
C LYS A 372 -0.49 15.34 4.14
N GLY A 373 0.05 14.47 4.99
CA GLY A 373 -0.10 13.03 4.82
C GLY A 373 -0.21 12.28 6.13
N ILE A 374 -0.85 11.12 6.09
CA ILE A 374 -1.02 10.22 7.22
C ILE A 374 -0.66 8.79 6.85
N VAL A 375 -0.23 8.06 7.85
CA VAL A 375 -0.02 6.60 7.84
C VAL A 375 -0.61 6.05 9.12
N LEU A 376 -1.53 5.08 9.04
CA LEU A 376 -2.00 4.35 10.20
C LEU A 376 -1.74 2.87 9.95
N LEU A 377 -0.98 2.24 10.85
CA LEU A 377 -0.69 0.82 10.87
C LEU A 377 -1.27 0.20 12.15
N SER A 378 -1.92 -0.94 12.01
CA SER A 378 -2.60 -1.60 13.12
C SER A 378 -2.47 -3.12 13.05
N SER A 379 -2.36 -3.74 14.21
CA SER A 379 -2.53 -5.18 14.42
C SER A 379 -3.86 -5.53 15.07
N ALA A 380 -4.78 -4.56 15.22
CA ALA A 380 -6.15 -4.79 15.69
C ALA A 380 -7.02 -5.40 14.58
N ASP A 381 -8.06 -6.16 14.96
CA ASP A 381 -9.02 -6.71 14.02
C ASP A 381 -9.64 -5.60 13.15
N HIS A 382 -9.89 -5.90 11.88
CA HIS A 382 -10.56 -4.98 10.94
C HIS A 382 -11.96 -4.54 11.38
N LYS A 383 -12.61 -5.28 12.28
CA LYS A 383 -13.88 -4.90 12.91
C LYS A 383 -13.72 -3.75 13.90
N ASP A 384 -12.53 -3.60 14.47
CA ASP A 384 -12.24 -2.56 15.45
C ASP A 384 -11.72 -1.28 14.76
N ILE A 385 -10.98 -1.43 13.64
CA ILE A 385 -10.51 -0.32 12.81
C ILE A 385 -10.93 -0.57 11.36
N ASP A 386 -12.03 0.01 10.95
CA ASP A 386 -12.51 -0.10 9.57
C ASP A 386 -11.76 0.88 8.65
N VAL A 387 -10.57 0.43 8.21
CA VAL A 387 -9.73 1.23 7.28
C VAL A 387 -10.40 1.46 5.93
N ALA A 388 -11.32 0.58 5.51
CA ALA A 388 -12.09 0.77 4.29
C ALA A 388 -13.06 1.96 4.44
N ASN A 389 -13.75 2.07 5.57
CA ASN A 389 -14.62 3.20 5.88
C ASN A 389 -13.83 4.50 6.10
N ILE A 390 -12.61 4.44 6.63
CA ILE A 390 -11.74 5.62 6.68
C ILE A 390 -11.51 6.13 5.25
N GLY A 391 -11.13 5.26 4.32
CA GLY A 391 -10.89 5.63 2.92
C GLY A 391 -12.12 6.17 2.17
N LEU A 392 -13.33 5.75 2.54
CA LEU A 392 -14.59 6.15 1.88
C LEU A 392 -15.17 7.49 2.39
N LEU A 393 -14.42 8.33 3.10
CA LEU A 393 -14.86 9.65 3.56
C LEU A 393 -16.08 9.63 4.49
N HIS A 394 -16.17 8.68 5.41
CA HIS A 394 -17.23 8.73 6.41
C HIS A 394 -17.11 10.00 7.26
N LYS A 395 -18.18 10.81 7.25
CA LYS A 395 -18.24 12.12 7.91
C LYS A 395 -18.37 12.02 9.44
N GLU A 396 -18.28 10.83 10.01
CA GLU A 396 -18.52 10.56 11.43
C GLU A 396 -17.41 9.72 12.08
N GLY A 397 -17.31 9.78 13.37
CA GLY A 397 -16.40 8.96 14.17
C GLY A 397 -14.91 9.17 13.88
N PHE A 398 -14.13 8.10 14.03
CA PHE A 398 -12.68 8.10 13.86
C PHE A 398 -12.24 8.51 12.44
N ALA A 399 -12.97 8.08 11.42
CA ALA A 399 -12.69 8.45 10.04
C ALA A 399 -12.71 9.98 9.85
N LYS A 400 -13.68 10.67 10.44
CA LYS A 400 -13.74 12.14 10.40
C LYS A 400 -12.53 12.80 11.06
N LEU A 401 -12.02 12.26 12.17
CA LEU A 401 -10.85 12.80 12.84
C LEU A 401 -9.60 12.65 11.98
N ILE A 402 -9.41 11.47 11.38
CA ILE A 402 -8.28 11.20 10.48
C ILE A 402 -8.32 12.13 9.26
N TRP A 403 -9.49 12.34 8.66
CA TRP A 403 -9.61 13.22 7.50
C TRP A 403 -9.32 14.69 7.82
N LYS A 404 -9.67 15.16 9.02
CA LYS A 404 -9.31 16.51 9.47
C LYS A 404 -7.80 16.78 9.47
N LEU A 405 -6.97 15.76 9.64
CA LEU A 405 -5.53 15.91 9.61
C LEU A 405 -5.01 16.31 8.22
N LEU A 406 -5.76 16.02 7.15
CA LEU A 406 -5.36 16.28 5.76
C LEU A 406 -5.81 17.65 5.24
N TYR A 407 -6.78 18.29 5.89
CA TYR A 407 -7.27 19.62 5.55
C TYR A 407 -6.76 20.69 6.53
#